data_b5b46b726938fe12d4e80a0f763077ab
#
_entry.id   b5b46b726938fe12d4e80a0f763077ab
#
_cell.length_a   1.000
_cell.length_b   1.000
_cell.length_c   1.000
_cell.angle_alpha   90.00
_cell.angle_beta   90.00
_cell.angle_gamma   90.00
#
_symmetry.space_group_name_H-M   'P 1'
#
loop_
_entity.id
_entity.type
_entity.pdbx_description
1 polymer ?
#
loop_
_entity_poly.entity_id
_entity_poly.type
_entity_poly.pdbx_seq_one_letter_code
_entity_poly.pdbx_strand_id
1 'polypeptide(L)'
;MEEMQKIINYHKDSTKWNKWAILFILVTLISIYFFFFRETHGMKYRYVSEVLQKSDLSLTVSASGYIQPLESVDVGTEVSGTIEEVYVDYNDQVKKGELLARLDTTKYQSAYDKAKAALQMSKAALESAQAQYYQTKTTIERYNKLKNASKGTLPTQSDWDREWANYLLSKAQIANAQAQIAQAIHTLKSAQYDLERTKIYSPITGTILVRNVDPGQTVAATFQTPVLFSIAKDLSKMELQISIDEADIGKIQAGQKASFGVDAYPDTTFDTKIRQVRINSEVLESVVTYKAIMEVDNKELLLKPGMSVDADIVTKMLKDVFVVKRSALLFIPVKPASQSFFGGERGEKIEVDPKPHVWILEDGLPKKVYVKVLGNNGPLSAIESSDLQEGQKVIINQETAQ
;
A
#
# COMPACT_ATOMS: atom_id res chain seq x y z
N MET A 1 -57.47 -107.33 12.72
CA MET A 1 -57.94 -105.93 13.08
C MET A 1 -56.83 -104.89 12.94
N GLU A 2 -55.61 -105.19 12.65
CA GLU A 2 -54.49 -104.24 12.53
C GLU A 2 -54.34 -103.55 11.12
N GLU A 3 -54.85 -104.24 10.07
CA GLU A 3 -54.72 -103.67 8.73
C GLU A 3 -55.74 -102.53 8.41
N MET A 4 -56.85 -102.47 9.08
CA MET A 4 -57.85 -101.41 8.87
C MET A 4 -57.52 -100.13 9.52
N GLN A 5 -56.63 -100.07 10.48
CA GLN A 5 -56.16 -98.80 11.11
C GLN A 5 -55.06 -98.06 10.35
N LYS A 6 -54.36 -98.75 9.44
CA LYS A 6 -53.35 -98.18 8.60
C LYS A 6 -53.92 -97.33 7.46
N ILE A 7 -55.14 -97.64 6.99
CA ILE A 7 -55.79 -96.96 5.86
C ILE A 7 -56.46 -95.67 6.31
N ILE A 8 -56.87 -95.52 7.54
CA ILE A 8 -57.55 -94.31 8.08
C ILE A 8 -56.54 -93.22 8.43
N ASN A 9 -55.28 -93.51 8.72
CA ASN A 9 -54.29 -92.57 9.03
C ASN A 9 -53.59 -91.87 7.81
N TYR A 10 -53.74 -92.43 6.61
CA TYR A 10 -53.14 -91.88 5.38
C TYR A 10 -53.95 -90.69 4.77
N HIS A 11 -55.19 -90.52 5.23
CA HIS A 11 -56.03 -89.46 4.68
C HIS A 11 -56.09 -88.17 5.50
N LYS A 12 -55.35 -88.07 6.64
CA LYS A 12 -55.42 -87.01 7.54
C LYS A 12 -54.27 -85.98 7.42
N ASP A 13 -53.22 -86.36 6.65
CA ASP A 13 -52.04 -85.43 6.55
C ASP A 13 -52.04 -84.63 5.23
N SER A 14 -52.95 -84.83 4.26
CA SER A 14 -53.02 -84.09 3.03
C SER A 14 -53.59 -82.67 3.20
N THR A 15 -54.31 -82.33 4.24
CA THR A 15 -54.92 -81.04 4.47
C THR A 15 -53.99 -79.98 5.08
N LYS A 16 -52.89 -80.43 5.70
CA LYS A 16 -51.87 -79.47 6.20
C LYS A 16 -50.93 -78.98 5.06
N TRP A 17 -50.61 -79.78 4.09
CA TRP A 17 -49.73 -79.40 3.02
C TRP A 17 -50.37 -78.37 2.05
N ASN A 18 -51.69 -78.52 1.82
CA ASN A 18 -52.43 -77.51 1.00
C ASN A 18 -52.53 -76.12 1.71
N LYS A 19 -52.58 -76.10 3.02
CA LYS A 19 -52.59 -74.79 3.74
C LYS A 19 -51.24 -74.08 3.67
N TRP A 20 -50.14 -74.84 3.74
CA TRP A 20 -48.78 -74.26 3.59
C TRP A 20 -48.48 -73.82 2.15
N ALA A 21 -48.98 -74.58 1.13
CA ALA A 21 -48.88 -74.23 -0.26
C ALA A 21 -49.69 -72.95 -0.57
N ILE A 22 -50.91 -72.79 -0.01
CA ILE A 22 -51.71 -71.58 -0.14
C ILE A 22 -51.02 -70.38 0.54
N LEU A 23 -50.45 -70.58 1.74
CA LEU A 23 -49.71 -69.55 2.45
C LEU A 23 -48.48 -69.12 1.64
N PHE A 24 -47.76 -70.05 1.04
CA PHE A 24 -46.61 -69.74 0.20
C PHE A 24 -46.99 -68.99 -1.09
N ILE A 25 -48.10 -69.33 -1.73
CA ILE A 25 -48.63 -68.60 -2.89
C ILE A 25 -49.10 -67.21 -2.45
N LEU A 26 -49.70 -67.06 -1.31
CA LEU A 26 -50.17 -65.75 -0.81
C LEU A 26 -49.00 -64.85 -0.43
N VAL A 27 -47.91 -65.38 0.15
CA VAL A 27 -46.67 -64.63 0.47
C VAL A 27 -45.92 -64.26 -0.83
N THR A 28 -45.90 -65.16 -1.83
CA THR A 28 -45.29 -64.82 -3.16
C THR A 28 -46.12 -63.76 -3.91
N LEU A 29 -47.46 -63.80 -3.86
CA LEU A 29 -48.31 -62.77 -4.42
C LEU A 29 -48.19 -61.45 -3.72
N ILE A 30 -48.09 -61.40 -2.40
CA ILE A 30 -47.82 -60.17 -1.61
C ILE A 30 -46.42 -59.68 -1.92
N SER A 31 -45.43 -60.52 -2.05
CA SER A 31 -44.06 -60.14 -2.42
C SER A 31 -44.00 -59.56 -3.82
N ILE A 32 -44.72 -60.18 -4.81
CA ILE A 32 -44.86 -59.65 -6.17
C ILE A 32 -45.64 -58.33 -6.18
N TYR A 33 -46.72 -58.24 -5.42
CA TYR A 33 -47.46 -56.97 -5.27
C TYR A 33 -46.55 -55.87 -4.68
N PHE A 34 -45.82 -56.13 -3.59
CA PHE A 34 -44.86 -55.19 -3.00
C PHE A 34 -43.72 -54.87 -3.96
N PHE A 35 -43.30 -55.86 -4.79
CA PHE A 35 -42.26 -55.64 -5.79
C PHE A 35 -42.72 -54.78 -7.00
N PHE A 36 -43.95 -54.99 -7.47
CA PHE A 36 -44.52 -54.23 -8.61
C PHE A 36 -45.13 -52.89 -8.19
N PHE A 37 -45.69 -52.77 -6.95
CA PHE A 37 -46.28 -51.54 -6.45
C PHE A 37 -45.37 -50.69 -5.58
N ARG A 38 -44.13 -51.11 -5.42
CA ARG A 38 -43.13 -50.25 -4.79
C ARG A 38 -42.80 -49.13 -5.81
N GLU A 39 -43.63 -48.06 -5.77
CA GLU A 39 -43.32 -46.86 -6.49
C GLU A 39 -41.87 -46.46 -6.14
N THR A 40 -40.98 -46.52 -7.12
CA THR A 40 -39.67 -45.93 -7.04
C THR A 40 -39.86 -44.45 -6.88
N HIS A 41 -39.88 -43.98 -5.64
CA HIS A 41 -39.76 -42.57 -5.31
C HIS A 41 -38.30 -42.20 -5.64
N GLY A 42 -37.98 -42.13 -6.93
CA GLY A 42 -36.76 -41.50 -7.41
C GLY A 42 -36.81 -40.06 -6.99
N MET A 43 -35.82 -39.57 -6.21
CA MET A 43 -35.69 -38.17 -5.86
C MET A 43 -35.80 -37.36 -7.16
N LYS A 44 -36.88 -36.59 -7.30
CA LYS A 44 -37.02 -35.67 -8.42
C LYS A 44 -36.14 -34.45 -8.12
N TYR A 45 -35.18 -34.18 -8.97
CA TYR A 45 -34.34 -33.02 -8.89
C TYR A 45 -34.93 -31.89 -9.74
N ARG A 46 -34.90 -30.70 -9.21
CA ARG A 46 -35.23 -29.47 -9.92
C ARG A 46 -33.96 -28.74 -10.26
N TYR A 47 -33.69 -28.48 -11.51
CA TYR A 47 -32.55 -27.69 -11.94
C TYR A 47 -32.89 -26.20 -11.83
N VAL A 48 -32.05 -25.45 -11.09
CA VAL A 48 -32.06 -24.01 -11.06
C VAL A 48 -31.22 -23.54 -12.24
N SER A 49 -31.86 -22.83 -13.17
CA SER A 49 -31.21 -22.39 -14.40
C SER A 49 -31.36 -20.89 -14.59
N GLU A 50 -30.41 -20.27 -15.26
CA GLU A 50 -30.40 -18.86 -15.64
C GLU A 50 -30.36 -18.74 -17.16
N VAL A 51 -31.03 -17.73 -17.69
CA VAL A 51 -31.08 -17.51 -19.14
C VAL A 51 -29.75 -16.93 -19.58
N LEU A 52 -29.12 -17.58 -20.55
CA LEU A 52 -27.87 -17.14 -21.15
C LEU A 52 -28.11 -15.87 -21.98
N GLN A 53 -27.43 -14.80 -21.63
CA GLN A 53 -27.48 -13.53 -22.32
C GLN A 53 -26.07 -13.06 -22.67
N LYS A 54 -25.97 -12.34 -23.76
CA LYS A 54 -24.75 -11.63 -24.09
C LYS A 54 -24.75 -10.28 -23.40
N SER A 55 -23.61 -9.95 -22.80
CA SER A 55 -23.40 -8.63 -22.18
C SER A 55 -21.93 -8.27 -22.21
N ASP A 56 -21.65 -7.02 -21.91
CA ASP A 56 -20.28 -6.57 -21.69
C ASP A 56 -19.83 -6.98 -20.29
N LEU A 57 -18.63 -7.55 -20.20
CA LEU A 57 -18.00 -7.92 -18.92
C LEU A 57 -16.65 -7.24 -18.80
N SER A 58 -16.47 -6.42 -17.76
CA SER A 58 -15.18 -5.85 -17.39
C SER A 58 -14.41 -6.87 -16.55
N LEU A 59 -13.21 -7.20 -16.98
CA LEU A 59 -12.28 -7.99 -16.17
C LEU A 59 -11.53 -7.03 -15.26
N THR A 60 -11.55 -7.29 -13.96
CA THR A 60 -10.90 -6.46 -12.95
C THR A 60 -9.79 -7.22 -12.22
N VAL A 61 -8.82 -6.47 -11.76
CA VAL A 61 -7.84 -6.90 -10.76
C VAL A 61 -8.09 -6.09 -9.50
N SER A 62 -8.37 -6.77 -8.41
CA SER A 62 -8.56 -6.14 -7.11
C SER A 62 -7.22 -6.02 -6.40
N ALA A 63 -6.97 -4.86 -5.82
CA ALA A 63 -5.76 -4.57 -5.06
C ALA A 63 -6.08 -3.64 -3.89
N SER A 64 -5.46 -3.86 -2.76
CA SER A 64 -5.62 -3.02 -1.58
C SER A 64 -4.48 -2.01 -1.45
N GLY A 65 -4.75 -0.93 -0.73
CA GLY A 65 -3.79 0.13 -0.52
C GLY A 65 -4.25 1.14 0.50
N TYR A 66 -3.70 2.34 0.43
CA TYR A 66 -4.03 3.43 1.34
C TYR A 66 -3.99 4.78 0.65
N ILE A 67 -4.76 5.71 1.21
CA ILE A 67 -4.85 7.09 0.74
C ILE A 67 -3.79 7.93 1.46
N GLN A 68 -3.08 8.77 0.72
CA GLN A 68 -2.14 9.73 1.28
C GLN A 68 -2.27 11.09 0.57
N PRO A 69 -1.79 12.19 1.16
CA PRO A 69 -1.73 13.46 0.48
C PRO A 69 -0.84 13.37 -0.75
N LEU A 70 -1.20 14.09 -1.82
CA LEU A 70 -0.38 14.16 -3.02
C LEU A 70 1.02 14.77 -2.75
N GLU A 71 1.09 15.78 -1.87
CA GLU A 71 2.33 16.42 -1.45
C GLU A 71 2.34 16.54 0.09
N SER A 72 3.34 15.93 0.72
CA SER A 72 3.63 16.08 2.15
C SER A 72 5.11 16.33 2.36
N VAL A 73 5.44 17.06 3.42
CA VAL A 73 6.82 17.35 3.81
C VAL A 73 7.00 17.04 5.29
N ASP A 74 8.03 16.25 5.56
CA ASP A 74 8.45 15.95 6.92
C ASP A 74 9.44 17.01 7.39
N VAL A 75 9.17 17.57 8.56
CA VAL A 75 9.96 18.61 9.20
C VAL A 75 10.69 18.00 10.39
N GLY A 76 12.00 18.07 10.37
CA GLY A 76 12.86 17.61 11.45
C GLY A 76 13.71 18.75 12.01
N THR A 77 14.71 18.41 12.85
CA THR A 77 15.70 19.35 13.38
C THR A 77 17.10 19.01 12.87
N GLU A 78 17.87 20.05 12.57
CA GLU A 78 19.27 19.93 12.15
C GLU A 78 20.22 19.99 13.36
N VAL A 79 19.74 20.45 14.51
CA VAL A 79 20.54 20.59 15.74
C VAL A 79 19.89 19.82 16.90
N SER A 80 20.72 19.28 17.79
CA SER A 80 20.25 18.50 18.93
C SER A 80 19.95 19.40 20.12
N GLY A 81 18.86 19.14 20.83
CA GLY A 81 18.49 19.91 22.02
C GLY A 81 17.20 19.43 22.65
N THR A 82 16.78 20.09 23.72
CA THR A 82 15.49 19.85 24.35
C THR A 82 14.46 20.81 23.76
N ILE A 83 13.28 20.32 23.44
CA ILE A 83 12.17 21.15 22.98
C ILE A 83 11.70 22.03 24.17
N GLU A 84 11.76 23.33 23.99
CA GLU A 84 11.30 24.31 24.99
C GLU A 84 9.80 24.55 24.85
N GLU A 85 9.35 24.81 23.61
CA GLU A 85 7.95 25.11 23.32
C GLU A 85 7.55 24.53 21.97
N VAL A 86 6.28 24.11 21.86
CA VAL A 86 5.60 23.71 20.63
C VAL A 86 4.41 24.64 20.45
N TYR A 87 4.30 25.28 19.29
CA TYR A 87 3.30 26.33 19.01
C TYR A 87 2.09 25.86 18.22
N VAL A 88 2.14 24.63 17.70
CA VAL A 88 1.13 24.07 16.80
C VAL A 88 0.74 22.66 17.23
N ASP A 89 -0.48 22.26 16.87
CA ASP A 89 -1.00 20.93 17.19
C ASP A 89 -1.51 20.22 15.94
N TYR A 90 -1.99 18.97 16.11
CA TYR A 90 -2.60 18.19 15.03
C TYR A 90 -3.74 18.97 14.37
N ASN A 91 -3.85 18.87 13.04
CA ASN A 91 -4.85 19.52 12.20
C ASN A 91 -4.77 21.05 12.10
N ASP A 92 -3.77 21.68 12.73
CA ASP A 92 -3.56 23.13 12.59
C ASP A 92 -3.11 23.46 11.15
N GLN A 93 -3.62 24.59 10.65
CA GLN A 93 -3.19 25.15 9.39
C GLN A 93 -2.01 26.10 9.62
N VAL A 94 -0.90 25.82 8.95
CA VAL A 94 0.32 26.59 9.06
C VAL A 94 0.72 27.23 7.73
N LYS A 95 1.37 28.37 7.80
CA LYS A 95 1.92 29.07 6.64
C LYS A 95 3.41 28.78 6.49
N LYS A 96 3.91 28.85 5.27
CA LYS A 96 5.36 28.79 5.03
C LYS A 96 6.09 29.84 5.85
N GLY A 97 7.11 29.42 6.63
CA GLY A 97 7.89 30.28 7.52
C GLY A 97 7.26 30.51 8.89
N GLU A 98 6.17 29.87 9.23
CA GLU A 98 5.56 29.91 10.56
C GLU A 98 6.37 29.06 11.54
N LEU A 99 6.51 29.53 12.78
CA LEU A 99 7.27 28.87 13.84
C LEU A 99 6.44 27.71 14.41
N LEU A 100 6.95 26.50 14.30
CA LEU A 100 6.29 25.28 14.76
C LEU A 100 6.72 24.89 16.19
N ALA A 101 8.03 24.95 16.43
CA ALA A 101 8.60 24.61 17.72
C ALA A 101 9.94 25.35 17.94
N ARG A 102 10.35 25.41 19.18
CA ARG A 102 11.63 26.03 19.60
C ARG A 102 12.38 25.06 20.52
N LEU A 103 13.67 24.86 20.22
CA LEU A 103 14.59 24.20 21.16
C LEU A 103 15.11 25.18 22.21
N ASP A 104 15.59 24.65 23.33
CA ASP A 104 16.37 25.43 24.30
C ASP A 104 17.58 26.08 23.62
N THR A 105 17.59 27.40 23.62
CA THR A 105 18.58 28.22 22.94
C THR A 105 19.82 28.51 23.78
N THR A 106 19.82 28.19 25.08
CA THR A 106 20.85 28.62 26.07
C THR A 106 22.27 28.25 25.60
N LYS A 107 22.48 27.03 25.16
CA LYS A 107 23.79 26.55 24.67
C LYS A 107 24.22 27.29 23.40
N TYR A 108 23.32 27.43 22.46
CA TYR A 108 23.59 28.03 21.13
C TYR A 108 23.75 29.53 21.23
N GLN A 109 22.96 30.21 22.07
CA GLN A 109 23.10 31.61 22.40
C GLN A 109 24.46 31.90 23.01
N SER A 110 24.89 31.10 23.99
CA SER A 110 26.21 31.21 24.62
C SER A 110 27.36 31.05 23.62
N ALA A 111 27.22 30.09 22.67
CA ALA A 111 28.21 29.89 21.60
C ALA A 111 28.27 31.10 20.65
N TYR A 112 27.13 31.65 20.27
CA TYR A 112 27.03 32.84 19.44
C TYR A 112 27.69 34.04 20.12
N ASP A 113 27.37 34.31 21.42
CA ASP A 113 27.93 35.43 22.17
C ASP A 113 29.45 35.29 22.33
N LYS A 114 29.96 34.08 22.58
CA LYS A 114 31.41 33.80 22.62
C LYS A 114 32.08 34.08 21.25
N ALA A 115 31.48 33.65 20.16
CA ALA A 115 32.03 33.92 18.83
C ALA A 115 31.98 35.39 18.45
N LYS A 116 30.92 36.13 18.87
CA LYS A 116 30.79 37.58 18.74
C LYS A 116 31.89 38.34 19.53
N ALA A 117 32.15 37.93 20.76
CA ALA A 117 33.24 38.50 21.57
C ALA A 117 34.61 38.24 20.93
N ALA A 118 34.86 37.02 20.39
CA ALA A 118 36.10 36.69 19.68
C ALA A 118 36.32 37.57 18.42
N LEU A 119 35.26 37.86 17.66
CA LEU A 119 35.34 38.82 16.55
C LEU A 119 35.72 40.23 17.02
N GLN A 120 35.14 40.67 18.16
CA GLN A 120 35.46 41.98 18.72
C GLN A 120 36.94 42.05 19.13
N MET A 121 37.48 41.01 19.77
CA MET A 121 38.90 40.91 20.10
C MET A 121 39.79 40.93 18.85
N SER A 122 39.43 40.23 17.78
CA SER A 122 40.19 40.25 16.54
C SER A 122 40.19 41.63 15.85
N LYS A 123 39.07 42.38 15.97
CA LYS A 123 39.00 43.78 15.50
C LYS A 123 39.92 44.68 16.28
N ALA A 124 39.95 44.58 17.62
CA ALA A 124 40.87 45.37 18.46
C ALA A 124 42.34 45.02 18.17
N ALA A 125 42.65 43.76 17.86
CA ALA A 125 43.98 43.34 17.45
C ALA A 125 44.40 43.97 16.10
N LEU A 126 43.46 44.15 15.16
CA LEU A 126 43.74 44.87 13.91
C LEU A 126 44.02 46.34 14.17
N GLU A 127 43.24 47.04 15.03
CA GLU A 127 43.49 48.43 15.39
C GLU A 127 44.89 48.60 16.00
N SER A 128 45.31 47.70 16.88
CA SER A 128 46.65 47.70 17.47
C SER A 128 47.73 47.52 16.39
N ALA A 129 47.53 46.55 15.48
CA ALA A 129 48.47 46.31 14.36
C ALA A 129 48.54 47.53 13.41
N GLN A 130 47.42 48.20 13.16
CA GLN A 130 47.36 49.44 12.38
C GLN A 130 48.12 50.59 13.05
N ALA A 131 47.95 50.76 14.33
CA ALA A 131 48.69 51.75 15.10
C ALA A 131 50.20 51.52 15.02
N GLN A 132 50.65 50.28 15.21
CA GLN A 132 52.05 49.89 15.09
C GLN A 132 52.59 50.13 13.66
N TYR A 133 51.85 49.77 12.65
CA TYR A 133 52.19 50.06 11.26
C TYR A 133 52.33 51.57 11.00
N TYR A 134 51.39 52.39 11.48
CA TYR A 134 51.45 53.85 11.35
C TYR A 134 52.69 54.43 11.97
N GLN A 135 53.07 53.95 13.21
CA GLN A 135 54.30 54.35 13.91
C GLN A 135 55.56 54.03 13.07
N THR A 136 55.70 52.77 12.61
CA THR A 136 56.87 52.35 11.83
C THR A 136 56.94 53.05 10.47
N LYS A 137 55.81 53.23 9.78
CA LYS A 137 55.69 53.96 8.52
C LYS A 137 56.15 55.39 8.69
N THR A 138 55.73 56.12 9.75
CA THR A 138 56.15 57.48 10.02
C THR A 138 57.66 57.58 10.34
N THR A 139 58.21 56.56 10.98
CA THR A 139 59.65 56.49 11.23
C THR A 139 60.49 56.31 9.94
N ILE A 140 60.07 55.43 9.07
CA ILE A 140 60.70 55.24 7.76
C ILE A 140 60.58 56.49 6.91
N GLU A 141 59.47 57.18 6.89
CA GLU A 141 59.29 58.45 6.18
C GLU A 141 60.26 59.55 6.72
N ARG A 142 60.45 59.60 8.04
CA ARG A 142 61.45 60.51 8.66
C ARG A 142 62.86 60.13 8.27
N TYR A 143 63.23 58.86 8.27
CA TYR A 143 64.56 58.37 7.89
C TYR A 143 64.81 58.66 6.40
N ASN A 144 63.87 58.50 5.53
CA ASN A 144 64.02 58.89 4.10
C ASN A 144 64.21 60.38 3.90
N LYS A 145 63.49 61.22 4.67
CA LYS A 145 63.74 62.70 4.64
C LYS A 145 65.14 63.06 5.14
N LEU A 146 65.58 62.40 6.23
CA LEU A 146 66.91 62.62 6.80
C LEU A 146 68.01 62.14 5.83
N LYS A 147 67.85 61.00 5.18
CA LYS A 147 68.78 60.47 4.17
C LYS A 147 68.97 61.46 2.99
N ASN A 148 67.85 62.01 2.53
CA ASN A 148 67.89 63.01 1.46
C ASN A 148 68.54 64.31 1.91
N ALA A 149 68.29 64.82 3.10
CA ALA A 149 68.84 66.08 3.64
C ALA A 149 70.35 65.95 3.93
N SER A 150 70.82 64.76 4.41
CA SER A 150 72.23 64.47 4.77
C SER A 150 73.06 63.98 3.59
N LYS A 151 72.57 64.00 2.35
CA LYS A 151 73.22 63.47 1.16
C LYS A 151 73.66 62.02 1.36
N GLY A 152 72.89 61.21 2.10
CA GLY A 152 73.10 59.79 2.31
C GLY A 152 74.03 59.41 3.50
N THR A 153 74.49 60.37 4.32
CA THR A 153 75.35 60.09 5.46
C THR A 153 74.56 59.67 6.71
N LEU A 154 73.31 60.05 6.82
CA LEU A 154 72.43 59.70 7.96
C LEU A 154 71.05 59.28 7.42
N PRO A 155 70.40 58.29 8.09
CA PRO A 155 70.87 57.40 9.16
C PRO A 155 71.95 56.43 8.69
N THR A 156 72.56 55.66 9.62
CA THR A 156 73.46 54.57 9.23
C THR A 156 72.65 53.50 8.41
N GLN A 157 73.35 52.80 7.53
CA GLN A 157 72.71 51.78 6.72
C GLN A 157 72.06 50.70 7.61
N SER A 158 72.76 50.30 8.72
CA SER A 158 72.24 49.32 9.67
C SER A 158 70.97 49.78 10.39
N ASP A 159 70.86 51.08 10.75
CA ASP A 159 69.67 51.64 11.36
C ASP A 159 68.48 51.69 10.38
N TRP A 160 68.79 52.05 9.10
CA TRP A 160 67.73 52.04 8.07
C TRP A 160 67.23 50.66 7.75
N ASP A 161 68.12 49.67 7.63
CA ASP A 161 67.76 48.26 7.36
C ASP A 161 66.90 47.68 8.52
N ARG A 162 67.27 48.00 9.78
CA ARG A 162 66.49 47.57 10.95
C ARG A 162 65.05 48.19 10.93
N GLU A 163 64.94 49.46 10.67
CA GLU A 163 63.61 50.09 10.66
C GLU A 163 62.80 49.69 9.43
N TRP A 164 63.46 49.41 8.30
CA TRP A 164 62.81 48.84 7.14
C TRP A 164 62.25 47.45 7.45
N ALA A 165 62.99 46.59 8.12
CA ALA A 165 62.55 45.31 8.56
C ALA A 165 61.35 45.41 9.56
N ASN A 166 61.38 46.38 10.50
CA ASN A 166 60.29 46.65 11.42
C ASN A 166 59.02 47.09 10.69
N TYR A 167 59.16 47.91 9.66
CA TYR A 167 58.04 48.35 8.79
C TYR A 167 57.42 47.15 8.06
N LEU A 168 58.24 46.28 7.45
CA LEU A 168 57.74 45.09 6.78
C LEU A 168 57.02 44.13 7.73
N LEU A 169 57.58 43.97 8.94
CA LEU A 169 56.98 43.12 9.99
C LEU A 169 55.63 43.67 10.40
N SER A 170 55.50 44.99 10.63
CA SER A 170 54.24 45.59 11.01
C SER A 170 53.18 45.54 9.89
N LYS A 171 53.58 45.60 8.65
CA LYS A 171 52.70 45.38 7.50
C LYS A 171 52.21 43.92 7.47
N ALA A 172 53.06 42.95 7.74
CA ALA A 172 52.69 41.54 7.84
C ALA A 172 51.73 41.29 9.02
N GLN A 173 51.91 42.01 10.15
CA GLN A 173 50.98 41.91 11.29
C GLN A 173 49.55 42.38 10.96
N ILE A 174 49.38 43.39 10.12
CA ILE A 174 48.05 43.81 9.63
C ILE A 174 47.42 42.67 8.81
N ALA A 175 48.16 42.06 7.90
CA ALA A 175 47.64 40.93 7.11
C ALA A 175 47.24 39.74 7.99
N ASN A 176 48.02 39.44 9.01
CA ASN A 176 47.71 38.38 10.00
C ASN A 176 46.40 38.74 10.79
N ALA A 177 46.29 39.98 11.29
CA ALA A 177 45.12 40.42 12.00
C ALA A 177 43.84 40.42 11.12
N GLN A 178 43.96 40.78 9.82
CA GLN A 178 42.87 40.68 8.87
C GLN A 178 42.44 39.20 8.63
N ALA A 179 43.38 38.28 8.54
CA ALA A 179 43.09 36.86 8.41
C ALA A 179 42.37 36.30 9.67
N GLN A 180 42.78 36.77 10.87
CA GLN A 180 42.09 36.41 12.14
C GLN A 180 40.66 36.96 12.20
N ILE A 181 40.40 38.17 11.70
CA ILE A 181 39.03 38.71 11.57
C ILE A 181 38.21 37.84 10.61
N ALA A 182 38.75 37.47 9.44
CA ALA A 182 38.03 36.61 8.50
C ALA A 182 37.66 35.28 9.15
N GLN A 183 38.58 34.66 9.87
CA GLN A 183 38.31 33.41 10.60
C GLN A 183 37.21 33.63 11.68
N ALA A 184 37.29 34.68 12.46
CA ALA A 184 36.29 34.98 13.52
C ALA A 184 34.90 35.25 12.91
N ILE A 185 34.81 35.92 11.74
CA ILE A 185 33.54 36.12 11.01
C ILE A 185 32.90 34.77 10.65
N HIS A 186 33.69 33.83 10.10
CA HIS A 186 33.18 32.51 9.74
C HIS A 186 32.70 31.72 10.96
N THR A 187 33.44 31.79 12.07
CA THR A 187 33.06 31.14 13.33
C THR A 187 31.76 31.73 13.87
N LEU A 188 31.60 33.07 13.84
CA LEU A 188 30.39 33.77 14.25
C LEU A 188 29.21 33.37 13.38
N LYS A 189 29.41 33.30 12.05
CA LYS A 189 28.36 32.88 11.09
C LYS A 189 27.90 31.46 11.35
N SER A 190 28.80 30.54 11.67
CA SER A 190 28.45 29.15 12.02
C SER A 190 27.61 29.15 13.32
N ALA A 191 28.04 29.81 14.37
CA ALA A 191 27.29 29.86 15.63
C ALA A 191 25.92 30.54 15.47
N GLN A 192 25.80 31.54 14.59
CA GLN A 192 24.54 32.18 14.27
C GLN A 192 23.61 31.20 13.52
N TYR A 193 24.12 30.46 12.57
CA TYR A 193 23.38 29.47 11.85
C TYR A 193 22.81 28.38 12.78
N ASP A 194 23.65 27.88 13.71
CA ASP A 194 23.23 26.85 14.66
C ASP A 194 22.14 27.42 15.62
N LEU A 195 22.25 28.69 16.02
CA LEU A 195 21.24 29.38 16.85
C LEU A 195 19.92 29.57 16.08
N GLU A 196 19.98 29.93 14.81
CA GLU A 196 18.77 30.07 13.96
C GLU A 196 18.07 28.72 13.78
N ARG A 197 18.81 27.61 13.70
CA ARG A 197 18.27 26.25 13.56
C ARG A 197 17.63 25.70 14.83
N THR A 198 17.75 26.37 15.96
CA THR A 198 16.96 26.04 17.16
C THR A 198 15.49 26.37 17.02
N LYS A 199 15.11 27.20 16.05
CA LYS A 199 13.74 27.58 15.71
C LYS A 199 13.31 26.75 14.49
N ILE A 200 12.29 25.92 14.67
CA ILE A 200 11.80 25.00 13.65
C ILE A 200 10.63 25.66 12.94
N TYR A 201 10.79 25.92 11.65
CA TYR A 201 9.79 26.60 10.83
C TYR A 201 9.16 25.67 9.80
N SER A 202 7.91 25.94 9.42
CA SER A 202 7.26 25.24 8.32
C SER A 202 7.89 25.60 6.97
N PRO A 203 8.33 24.62 6.16
CA PRO A 203 8.85 24.85 4.82
C PRO A 203 7.76 25.15 3.77
N ILE A 204 6.49 24.77 4.07
CA ILE A 204 5.33 24.92 3.18
C ILE A 204 4.13 25.48 3.94
N THR A 205 3.14 25.95 3.18
CA THR A 205 1.79 26.21 3.72
C THR A 205 0.98 24.92 3.63
N GLY A 206 0.30 24.52 4.70
CA GLY A 206 -0.46 23.27 4.73
C GLY A 206 -1.06 22.97 6.08
N THR A 207 -1.47 21.73 6.29
CA THR A 207 -2.08 21.22 7.52
C THR A 207 -1.15 20.21 8.19
N ILE A 208 -0.98 20.30 9.49
CA ILE A 208 -0.18 19.38 10.29
C ILE A 208 -0.93 18.06 10.40
N LEU A 209 -0.32 16.99 9.89
CA LEU A 209 -0.86 15.63 9.97
C LEU A 209 -0.37 14.91 11.23
N VAL A 210 0.92 15.07 11.51
CA VAL A 210 1.60 14.35 12.59
C VAL A 210 2.47 15.31 13.38
N ARG A 211 2.42 15.20 14.69
CA ARG A 211 3.29 15.88 15.66
C ARG A 211 3.94 14.82 16.55
N ASN A 212 5.22 14.55 16.30
CA ASN A 212 6.01 13.54 17.05
C ASN A 212 6.94 14.20 18.08
N VAL A 213 6.53 15.31 18.65
CA VAL A 213 7.36 16.09 19.57
C VAL A 213 6.53 16.75 20.63
N ASP A 214 7.02 16.70 21.89
CA ASP A 214 6.40 17.31 23.04
C ASP A 214 7.36 18.28 23.76
N PRO A 215 6.87 19.32 24.44
CA PRO A 215 7.68 20.19 25.29
C PRO A 215 8.42 19.36 26.35
N GLY A 216 9.71 19.64 26.54
CA GLY A 216 10.60 18.89 27.44
C GLY A 216 11.25 17.67 26.84
N GLN A 217 10.88 17.25 25.64
CA GLN A 217 11.49 16.12 24.95
C GLN A 217 12.86 16.51 24.39
N THR A 218 13.86 15.63 24.54
CA THR A 218 15.19 15.81 23.95
C THR A 218 15.27 15.12 22.61
N VAL A 219 15.70 15.85 21.58
CA VAL A 219 15.89 15.37 20.21
C VAL A 219 17.36 15.39 19.84
N ALA A 220 17.83 14.33 19.17
CA ALA A 220 19.21 14.18 18.75
C ALA A 220 19.27 14.05 17.21
N ALA A 221 19.98 14.97 16.56
CA ALA A 221 20.16 15.02 15.11
C ALA A 221 21.42 14.30 14.60
N THR A 222 22.06 13.48 15.43
CA THR A 222 23.44 12.98 15.18
C THR A 222 23.51 11.84 14.17
N PHE A 223 22.50 10.92 14.12
CA PHE A 223 22.51 9.72 13.27
C PHE A 223 21.40 9.71 12.23
N GLN A 224 20.22 10.15 12.61
CA GLN A 224 19.05 10.32 11.74
C GLN A 224 18.31 11.57 12.17
N THR A 225 17.91 12.38 11.22
CA THR A 225 17.05 13.53 11.50
C THR A 225 15.68 13.02 11.95
N PRO A 226 15.30 13.21 13.23
CA PRO A 226 13.98 12.78 13.67
C PRO A 226 12.90 13.61 12.98
N VAL A 227 11.84 12.96 12.50
CA VAL A 227 10.65 13.65 11.98
C VAL A 227 9.85 14.17 13.16
N LEU A 228 9.75 15.50 13.29
CA LEU A 228 9.00 16.17 14.35
C LEU A 228 7.57 16.48 13.93
N PHE A 229 7.40 16.93 12.70
CA PHE A 229 6.09 17.22 12.11
C PHE A 229 6.01 16.66 10.71
N SER A 230 4.81 16.21 10.31
CA SER A 230 4.47 15.91 8.91
C SER A 230 3.38 16.87 8.48
N ILE A 231 3.58 17.57 7.37
CA ILE A 231 2.69 18.64 6.90
C ILE A 231 2.21 18.29 5.50
N ALA A 232 0.89 18.17 5.31
CA ALA A 232 0.28 18.06 4.00
C ALA A 232 0.01 19.42 3.40
N LYS A 233 0.37 19.60 2.14
CA LYS A 233 0.17 20.88 1.44
C LYS A 233 -1.32 21.16 1.16
N ASP A 234 -2.03 20.14 0.70
CA ASP A 234 -3.44 20.26 0.31
C ASP A 234 -4.13 18.89 0.47
N LEU A 235 -5.15 18.85 1.32
CA LEU A 235 -5.94 17.64 1.55
C LEU A 235 -7.09 17.46 0.55
N SER A 236 -7.35 18.45 -0.30
CA SER A 236 -8.31 18.31 -1.40
C SER A 236 -7.79 17.46 -2.56
N LYS A 237 -6.46 17.29 -2.63
CA LYS A 237 -5.77 16.47 -3.63
C LYS A 237 -5.02 15.34 -2.95
N MET A 238 -5.55 14.15 -3.14
CA MET A 238 -5.00 12.95 -2.54
C MET A 238 -4.43 12.04 -3.62
N GLU A 239 -3.59 11.12 -3.23
CA GLU A 239 -3.22 9.99 -4.08
C GLU A 239 -3.53 8.69 -3.35
N LEU A 240 -4.02 7.72 -4.11
CA LEU A 240 -4.22 6.36 -3.69
C LEU A 240 -3.01 5.55 -4.14
N GLN A 241 -2.33 4.91 -3.20
CA GLN A 241 -1.26 3.96 -3.45
C GLN A 241 -1.76 2.54 -3.18
N ILE A 242 -1.88 1.74 -4.24
CA ILE A 242 -2.28 0.34 -4.14
C ILE A 242 -1.10 -0.58 -4.42
N SER A 243 -1.09 -1.73 -3.76
CA SER A 243 -0.10 -2.79 -3.94
C SER A 243 -0.67 -3.88 -4.85
N ILE A 244 -0.04 -4.07 -6.00
CA ILE A 244 -0.44 -5.04 -7.03
C ILE A 244 0.52 -6.22 -6.96
N ASP A 245 -0.03 -7.43 -6.94
CA ASP A 245 0.74 -8.67 -6.97
C ASP A 245 1.55 -8.81 -8.28
N GLU A 246 2.74 -9.42 -8.21
CA GLU A 246 3.59 -9.69 -9.37
C GLU A 246 2.86 -10.49 -10.46
N ALA A 247 1.94 -11.39 -10.09
CA ALA A 247 1.17 -12.19 -11.04
C ALA A 247 0.23 -11.36 -11.93
N ASP A 248 -0.19 -10.17 -11.46
CA ASP A 248 -1.16 -9.32 -12.15
C ASP A 248 -0.55 -8.05 -12.77
N ILE A 249 0.69 -7.70 -12.42
CA ILE A 249 1.34 -6.46 -12.89
C ILE A 249 1.41 -6.36 -14.41
N GLY A 250 1.57 -7.49 -15.10
CA GLY A 250 1.62 -7.54 -16.56
C GLY A 250 0.32 -7.10 -17.28
N LYS A 251 -0.80 -7.01 -16.53
CA LYS A 251 -2.11 -6.60 -17.03
C LYS A 251 -2.40 -5.12 -16.74
N ILE A 252 -1.57 -4.46 -15.93
CA ILE A 252 -1.80 -3.13 -15.38
C ILE A 252 -0.97 -2.10 -16.13
N GLN A 253 -1.63 -1.01 -16.57
CA GLN A 253 -1.00 0.08 -17.31
C GLN A 253 -1.55 1.44 -16.89
N ALA A 254 -0.74 2.48 -17.03
CA ALA A 254 -1.17 3.85 -16.82
C ALA A 254 -2.36 4.21 -17.75
N GLY A 255 -3.31 4.98 -17.24
CA GLY A 255 -4.51 5.39 -17.94
C GLY A 255 -5.72 4.45 -17.79
N GLN A 256 -5.55 3.24 -17.24
CA GLN A 256 -6.67 2.34 -16.95
C GLN A 256 -7.60 2.95 -15.91
N LYS A 257 -8.91 2.72 -16.09
CA LYS A 257 -9.93 3.11 -15.12
C LYS A 257 -9.89 2.19 -13.92
N ALA A 258 -10.11 2.75 -12.76
CA ALA A 258 -10.29 2.01 -11.53
C ALA A 258 -11.41 2.64 -10.71
N SER A 259 -12.06 1.85 -9.89
CA SER A 259 -12.97 2.30 -8.86
C SER A 259 -12.47 1.79 -7.52
N PHE A 260 -12.72 2.55 -6.45
CA PHE A 260 -12.32 2.11 -5.13
C PHE A 260 -13.37 2.44 -4.08
N GLY A 261 -13.42 1.61 -3.06
CA GLY A 261 -14.19 1.81 -1.86
C GLY A 261 -13.30 2.04 -0.65
N VAL A 262 -13.80 2.71 0.35
CA VAL A 262 -13.17 2.87 1.66
C VAL A 262 -14.10 2.31 2.74
N ASP A 263 -13.56 1.63 3.73
CA ASP A 263 -14.35 1.00 4.81
C ASP A 263 -15.20 2.01 5.59
N ALA A 264 -14.74 3.27 5.64
CA ALA A 264 -15.48 4.34 6.30
C ALA A 264 -16.78 4.75 5.59
N TYR A 265 -16.89 4.48 4.28
CA TYR A 265 -18.04 4.82 3.44
C TYR A 265 -18.39 3.65 2.52
N PRO A 266 -18.98 2.54 3.05
CA PRO A 266 -19.19 1.30 2.31
C PRO A 266 -20.17 1.44 1.13
N ASP A 267 -21.08 2.41 1.19
CA ASP A 267 -22.08 2.66 0.13
C ASP A 267 -21.57 3.62 -0.95
N THR A 268 -20.33 4.11 -0.85
CA THR A 268 -19.76 5.10 -1.78
C THR A 268 -18.59 4.51 -2.54
N THR A 269 -18.69 4.53 -3.86
CA THR A 269 -17.60 4.13 -4.76
C THR A 269 -17.00 5.37 -5.42
N PHE A 270 -15.70 5.48 -5.40
CA PHE A 270 -14.95 6.58 -6.00
C PHE A 270 -14.30 6.13 -7.29
N ASP A 271 -14.49 6.91 -8.36
CA ASP A 271 -13.85 6.64 -9.65
C ASP A 271 -12.50 7.33 -9.76
N THR A 272 -11.54 6.64 -10.31
CA THR A 272 -10.19 7.16 -10.54
C THR A 272 -9.55 6.52 -11.78
N LYS A 273 -8.28 6.90 -12.05
CA LYS A 273 -7.45 6.30 -13.10
C LYS A 273 -6.03 6.13 -12.60
N ILE A 274 -5.38 5.08 -13.08
CA ILE A 274 -3.96 4.87 -12.83
C ILE A 274 -3.18 5.99 -13.49
N ARG A 275 -2.49 6.79 -12.67
CA ARG A 275 -1.54 7.81 -13.15
C ARG A 275 -0.23 7.17 -13.57
N GLN A 276 0.28 6.29 -12.71
CA GLN A 276 1.60 5.69 -12.88
C GLN A 276 1.67 4.33 -12.17
N VAL A 277 2.42 3.40 -12.75
CA VAL A 277 2.86 2.17 -12.08
C VAL A 277 4.35 2.31 -11.80
N ARG A 278 4.77 2.14 -10.55
CA ARG A 278 6.19 2.20 -10.17
C ARG A 278 6.92 0.98 -10.71
N ILE A 279 8.10 1.20 -11.29
CA ILE A 279 8.94 0.13 -11.86
C ILE A 279 9.62 -0.68 -10.74
N ASN A 280 9.93 -0.03 -9.61
CA ASN A 280 10.56 -0.68 -8.48
C ASN A 280 9.52 -1.49 -7.69
N SER A 281 9.82 -2.77 -7.47
CA SER A 281 9.02 -3.64 -6.60
C SER A 281 9.38 -3.43 -5.13
N GLU A 282 8.42 -3.67 -4.26
CA GLU A 282 8.62 -3.76 -2.82
C GLU A 282 8.40 -5.22 -2.40
N VAL A 283 9.27 -5.71 -1.54
CA VAL A 283 9.14 -7.06 -0.95
C VAL A 283 8.67 -6.90 0.47
N LEU A 284 7.43 -7.27 0.73
CA LEU A 284 6.85 -7.28 2.06
C LEU A 284 6.55 -8.74 2.44
N GLU A 285 7.09 -9.21 3.57
CA GLU A 285 6.85 -10.57 4.07
C GLU A 285 7.06 -11.68 3.01
N SER A 286 8.06 -11.53 2.15
CA SER A 286 8.37 -12.43 1.03
C SER A 286 7.38 -12.39 -0.15
N VAL A 287 6.45 -11.45 -0.18
CA VAL A 287 5.56 -11.20 -1.32
C VAL A 287 6.10 -10.00 -2.11
N VAL A 288 6.27 -10.21 -3.42
CA VAL A 288 6.71 -9.16 -4.35
C VAL A 288 5.48 -8.40 -4.85
N THR A 289 5.44 -7.10 -4.57
CA THR A 289 4.36 -6.22 -5.01
C THR A 289 4.89 -5.00 -5.75
N TYR A 290 4.07 -4.44 -6.61
CA TYR A 290 4.33 -3.21 -7.35
C TYR A 290 3.31 -2.15 -6.97
N LYS A 291 3.75 -0.91 -6.79
CA LYS A 291 2.83 0.18 -6.46
C LYS A 291 2.25 0.84 -7.70
N ALA A 292 0.94 0.90 -7.77
CA ALA A 292 0.23 1.78 -8.69
C ALA A 292 -0.30 3.01 -7.95
N ILE A 293 -0.14 4.15 -8.60
CA ILE A 293 -0.51 5.48 -8.08
C ILE A 293 -1.71 5.98 -8.87
N MET A 294 -2.73 6.42 -8.15
CA MET A 294 -3.93 7.02 -8.71
C MET A 294 -4.20 8.38 -8.06
N GLU A 295 -4.68 9.34 -8.82
CA GLU A 295 -5.08 10.64 -8.28
C GLU A 295 -6.53 10.61 -7.82
N VAL A 296 -6.79 11.17 -6.65
CA VAL A 296 -8.10 11.21 -6.03
C VAL A 296 -8.46 12.66 -5.70
N ASP A 297 -9.58 13.11 -6.25
CA ASP A 297 -10.16 14.44 -5.94
C ASP A 297 -10.98 14.31 -4.64
N ASN A 298 -10.55 15.03 -3.60
CA ASN A 298 -11.15 15.01 -2.27
C ASN A 298 -11.71 16.38 -1.88
N LYS A 299 -12.48 17.00 -2.76
CA LYS A 299 -13.04 18.36 -2.53
C LYS A 299 -13.91 18.44 -1.30
N GLU A 300 -14.61 17.37 -0.96
CA GLU A 300 -15.51 17.30 0.19
C GLU A 300 -14.77 16.97 1.50
N LEU A 301 -13.44 16.72 1.43
CA LEU A 301 -12.58 16.36 2.56
C LEU A 301 -13.06 15.12 3.35
N LEU A 302 -13.80 14.22 2.67
CA LEU A 302 -14.27 12.96 3.25
C LEU A 302 -13.14 11.97 3.48
N LEU A 303 -12.22 11.92 2.52
CA LEU A 303 -11.08 11.00 2.57
C LEU A 303 -9.97 11.58 3.44
N LYS A 304 -9.49 10.77 4.39
CA LYS A 304 -8.41 11.16 5.30
C LYS A 304 -7.13 10.38 4.99
N PRO A 305 -5.96 10.98 5.18
CA PRO A 305 -4.69 10.27 5.08
C PRO A 305 -4.66 9.03 5.97
N GLY A 306 -4.17 7.91 5.43
CA GLY A 306 -4.08 6.64 6.14
C GLY A 306 -5.31 5.73 6.02
N MET A 307 -6.40 6.16 5.36
CA MET A 307 -7.55 5.29 5.12
C MET A 307 -7.16 4.13 4.21
N SER A 308 -7.55 2.91 4.62
CA SER A 308 -7.42 1.69 3.80
C SER A 308 -8.45 1.69 2.69
N VAL A 309 -8.08 1.13 1.55
CA VAL A 309 -8.83 1.16 0.31
C VAL A 309 -8.73 -0.18 -0.39
N ASP A 310 -9.87 -0.64 -0.91
CA ASP A 310 -9.92 -1.72 -1.88
C ASP A 310 -10.29 -1.16 -3.25
N ALA A 311 -9.43 -1.38 -4.23
CA ALA A 311 -9.58 -0.85 -5.57
C ALA A 311 -9.70 -1.96 -6.61
N ASP A 312 -10.65 -1.78 -7.53
CA ASP A 312 -10.87 -2.65 -8.69
C ASP A 312 -10.41 -1.96 -9.96
N ILE A 313 -9.36 -2.48 -10.56
CA ILE A 313 -8.76 -1.94 -11.79
C ILE A 313 -9.32 -2.67 -12.99
N VAL A 314 -9.90 -1.94 -13.94
CA VAL A 314 -10.39 -2.51 -15.19
C VAL A 314 -9.21 -2.82 -16.12
N THR A 315 -8.90 -4.11 -16.28
CA THR A 315 -7.79 -4.56 -17.12
C THR A 315 -8.20 -4.80 -18.56
N LYS A 316 -9.42 -5.33 -18.77
CA LYS A 316 -9.96 -5.61 -20.10
C LYS A 316 -11.47 -5.52 -20.10
N MET A 317 -12.05 -4.97 -21.14
CA MET A 317 -13.48 -5.01 -21.40
C MET A 317 -13.77 -6.00 -22.52
N LEU A 318 -14.53 -7.04 -22.21
CA LEU A 318 -15.04 -7.99 -23.17
C LEU A 318 -16.42 -7.54 -23.58
N LYS A 319 -16.65 -7.33 -24.87
CA LYS A 319 -17.94 -6.88 -25.42
C LYS A 319 -18.67 -8.03 -26.07
N ASP A 320 -19.98 -8.05 -25.94
CA ASP A 320 -20.90 -9.01 -26.60
C ASP A 320 -20.51 -10.47 -26.34
N VAL A 321 -20.15 -10.81 -25.09
CA VAL A 321 -19.78 -12.15 -24.66
C VAL A 321 -20.88 -12.81 -23.84
N PHE A 322 -20.98 -14.15 -23.89
CA PHE A 322 -21.87 -14.86 -22.98
C PHE A 322 -21.35 -14.77 -21.55
N VAL A 323 -22.20 -14.32 -20.66
CA VAL A 323 -21.88 -14.17 -19.23
C VAL A 323 -22.69 -15.18 -18.43
N VAL A 324 -21.99 -15.95 -17.60
CA VAL A 324 -22.59 -16.96 -16.71
C VAL A 324 -22.07 -16.75 -15.28
N LYS A 325 -22.86 -17.18 -14.29
CA LYS A 325 -22.35 -17.26 -12.91
C LYS A 325 -21.26 -18.33 -12.83
N ARG A 326 -20.23 -18.06 -12.04
CA ARG A 326 -19.13 -19.00 -11.81
C ARG A 326 -19.61 -20.37 -11.32
N SER A 327 -20.74 -20.43 -10.59
CA SER A 327 -21.38 -21.67 -10.16
C SER A 327 -21.77 -22.58 -11.33
N ALA A 328 -22.13 -22.02 -12.50
CA ALA A 328 -22.47 -22.80 -13.69
C ALA A 328 -21.27 -23.59 -14.26
N LEU A 329 -20.05 -23.05 -14.14
CA LEU A 329 -18.81 -23.73 -14.57
C LEU A 329 -18.36 -24.83 -13.61
N LEU A 330 -18.83 -24.77 -12.36
CA LEU A 330 -18.48 -25.73 -11.30
C LEU A 330 -19.60 -26.76 -11.08
N PHE A 331 -20.75 -26.58 -11.74
CA PHE A 331 -21.90 -27.42 -11.55
C PHE A 331 -21.68 -28.80 -12.18
N ILE A 332 -21.98 -29.84 -11.42
CA ILE A 332 -21.98 -31.25 -11.88
C ILE A 332 -23.34 -31.85 -11.52
N PRO A 333 -24.16 -32.29 -12.48
CA PRO A 333 -25.46 -32.89 -12.20
C PRO A 333 -25.29 -34.20 -11.44
N VAL A 334 -25.97 -34.33 -10.31
CA VAL A 334 -26.05 -35.59 -9.58
C VAL A 334 -27.03 -36.51 -10.34
N LYS A 335 -26.53 -37.63 -10.86
CA LYS A 335 -27.38 -38.67 -11.44
C LYS A 335 -28.17 -39.34 -10.32
N PRO A 336 -29.50 -39.57 -10.51
CA PRO A 336 -30.24 -40.43 -9.58
C PRO A 336 -29.53 -41.77 -9.45
N ALA A 337 -29.27 -42.19 -8.21
CA ALA A 337 -28.66 -43.50 -7.97
C ALA A 337 -29.52 -44.59 -8.60
N SER A 338 -29.05 -45.22 -9.67
CA SER A 338 -29.65 -46.43 -10.20
C SER A 338 -29.45 -47.52 -9.16
N GLN A 339 -30.53 -47.94 -8.46
CA GLN A 339 -30.48 -49.07 -7.56
C GLN A 339 -30.14 -50.33 -8.36
N SER A 340 -28.88 -50.73 -8.34
CA SER A 340 -28.47 -52.05 -8.85
C SER A 340 -28.98 -53.07 -7.85
N PHE A 341 -29.80 -54.03 -8.35
CA PHE A 341 -30.46 -55.09 -7.58
C PHE A 341 -29.48 -56.09 -6.92
N PHE A 342 -28.22 -56.05 -7.25
CA PHE A 342 -27.15 -56.83 -6.65
C PHE A 342 -26.19 -55.90 -5.91
N GLY A 343 -26.31 -55.90 -4.60
CA GLY A 343 -25.60 -55.09 -3.65
C GLY A 343 -24.13 -54.84 -3.97
N GLY A 344 -23.84 -53.60 -4.23
CA GLY A 344 -22.53 -53.02 -4.34
C GLY A 344 -22.70 -51.54 -4.55
N GLU A 345 -22.69 -50.73 -3.50
CA GLU A 345 -22.45 -49.29 -3.57
C GLU A 345 -21.04 -49.08 -4.15
N ARG A 346 -20.90 -49.19 -5.47
CA ARG A 346 -19.81 -48.48 -6.14
C ARG A 346 -20.28 -47.07 -6.34
N GLY A 347 -19.90 -46.19 -5.41
CA GLY A 347 -19.93 -44.77 -5.66
C GLY A 347 -19.23 -44.52 -6.99
N GLU A 348 -20.01 -44.20 -8.04
CA GLU A 348 -19.48 -43.80 -9.32
C GLU A 348 -18.56 -42.62 -9.03
N LYS A 349 -17.23 -42.82 -9.17
CA LYS A 349 -16.27 -41.73 -9.08
C LYS A 349 -16.75 -40.68 -10.05
N ILE A 350 -17.11 -39.51 -9.51
CA ILE A 350 -17.43 -38.33 -10.32
C ILE A 350 -16.16 -38.06 -11.10
N GLU A 351 -16.14 -38.42 -12.37
CA GLU A 351 -15.04 -38.13 -13.28
C GLU A 351 -15.11 -36.64 -13.58
N VAL A 352 -14.28 -35.86 -12.86
CA VAL A 352 -14.17 -34.42 -13.07
C VAL A 352 -13.48 -34.20 -14.40
N ASP A 353 -14.26 -33.80 -15.40
CA ASP A 353 -13.72 -33.48 -16.74
C ASP A 353 -12.83 -32.24 -16.62
N PRO A 354 -11.54 -32.30 -16.98
CA PRO A 354 -10.61 -31.19 -16.86
C PRO A 354 -10.90 -30.02 -17.80
N LYS A 355 -11.76 -30.23 -18.83
CA LYS A 355 -12.11 -29.17 -19.77
C LYS A 355 -13.25 -28.32 -19.24
N PRO A 356 -13.15 -26.98 -19.29
CA PRO A 356 -14.25 -26.12 -18.91
C PRO A 356 -15.52 -26.41 -19.69
N HIS A 357 -16.64 -26.53 -19.00
CA HIS A 357 -17.92 -26.80 -19.58
C HIS A 357 -19.06 -26.21 -18.76
N VAL A 358 -20.21 -26.04 -19.39
CA VAL A 358 -21.46 -25.67 -18.72
C VAL A 358 -22.53 -26.71 -19.05
N TRP A 359 -23.55 -26.79 -18.22
CA TRP A 359 -24.69 -27.64 -18.44
C TRP A 359 -25.89 -26.78 -18.85
N ILE A 360 -26.44 -27.03 -20.04
CA ILE A 360 -27.67 -26.40 -20.53
C ILE A 360 -28.86 -27.34 -20.30
N LEU A 361 -30.02 -26.73 -20.06
CA LEU A 361 -31.27 -27.47 -19.91
C LEU A 361 -31.96 -27.55 -21.28
N GLU A 362 -31.90 -28.73 -21.94
CA GLU A 362 -32.54 -28.99 -23.20
C GLU A 362 -33.62 -30.11 -22.98
N ASP A 363 -34.85 -29.83 -23.32
CA ASP A 363 -36.00 -30.71 -23.08
C ASP A 363 -36.14 -31.26 -21.64
N GLY A 364 -35.73 -30.44 -20.67
CA GLY A 364 -35.77 -30.82 -19.24
C GLY A 364 -34.60 -31.67 -18.76
N LEU A 365 -33.66 -31.99 -19.62
CA LEU A 365 -32.47 -32.80 -19.32
C LEU A 365 -31.17 -31.93 -19.38
N PRO A 366 -30.19 -32.22 -18.51
CA PRO A 366 -28.91 -31.53 -18.54
C PRO A 366 -28.05 -32.04 -19.70
N LYS A 367 -27.66 -31.16 -20.61
CA LYS A 367 -26.76 -31.39 -21.73
C LYS A 367 -25.44 -30.67 -21.50
N LYS A 368 -24.33 -31.39 -21.60
CA LYS A 368 -22.98 -30.84 -21.42
C LYS A 368 -22.54 -30.11 -22.69
N VAL A 369 -22.05 -28.85 -22.50
CA VAL A 369 -21.47 -28.05 -23.59
C VAL A 369 -20.09 -27.54 -23.16
N TYR A 370 -19.09 -27.82 -23.99
CA TYR A 370 -17.74 -27.31 -23.75
C TYR A 370 -17.63 -25.84 -24.10
N VAL A 371 -16.91 -25.12 -23.25
CA VAL A 371 -16.76 -23.66 -23.40
C VAL A 371 -15.31 -23.24 -23.22
N LYS A 372 -14.94 -22.16 -23.85
CA LYS A 372 -13.68 -21.47 -23.59
C LYS A 372 -13.96 -20.33 -22.63
N VAL A 373 -13.31 -20.34 -21.48
CA VAL A 373 -13.40 -19.23 -20.52
C VAL A 373 -12.47 -18.11 -21.00
N LEU A 374 -13.04 -16.95 -21.30
CA LEU A 374 -12.32 -15.73 -21.74
C LEU A 374 -11.77 -14.94 -20.56
N GLY A 375 -12.44 -15.02 -19.41
CA GLY A 375 -12.05 -14.37 -18.17
C GLY A 375 -13.17 -14.40 -17.15
N ASN A 376 -12.86 -14.00 -15.92
CA ASN A 376 -13.83 -13.92 -14.82
C ASN A 376 -13.73 -12.56 -14.11
N ASN A 377 -14.85 -12.16 -13.54
CA ASN A 377 -14.98 -10.98 -12.69
C ASN A 377 -15.67 -11.45 -11.40
N GLY A 378 -14.89 -12.06 -10.49
CA GLY A 378 -15.41 -12.60 -9.24
C GLY A 378 -16.58 -13.58 -9.43
N PRO A 379 -17.84 -13.13 -9.31
CA PRO A 379 -19.03 -13.98 -9.41
C PRO A 379 -19.43 -14.37 -10.83
N LEU A 380 -19.00 -13.62 -11.85
CA LEU A 380 -19.37 -13.81 -13.26
C LEU A 380 -18.16 -14.28 -14.09
N SER A 381 -18.44 -15.08 -15.10
CA SER A 381 -17.43 -15.58 -16.04
C SER A 381 -17.91 -15.33 -17.47
N ALA A 382 -17.02 -14.79 -18.30
CA ALA A 382 -17.23 -14.66 -19.74
C ALA A 382 -16.83 -15.98 -20.41
N ILE A 383 -17.71 -16.52 -21.22
CA ILE A 383 -17.50 -17.76 -21.94
C ILE A 383 -17.75 -17.61 -23.45
N GLU A 384 -17.10 -18.44 -24.23
CA GLU A 384 -17.26 -18.51 -25.67
C GLU A 384 -17.46 -19.98 -26.11
N SER A 385 -18.46 -20.24 -26.93
CA SER A 385 -18.67 -21.53 -27.55
C SER A 385 -19.50 -21.35 -28.81
N SER A 386 -19.23 -22.19 -29.84
CA SER A 386 -20.05 -22.28 -31.07
C SER A 386 -21.41 -22.93 -30.83
N ASP A 387 -21.55 -23.71 -29.76
CA ASP A 387 -22.69 -24.54 -29.47
C ASP A 387 -23.68 -23.88 -28.52
N LEU A 388 -23.41 -22.64 -28.13
CA LEU A 388 -24.27 -21.81 -27.24
C LEU A 388 -25.05 -20.76 -28.04
N GLN A 389 -26.31 -20.61 -27.71
CA GLN A 389 -27.18 -19.60 -28.29
C GLN A 389 -27.80 -18.71 -27.19
N GLU A 390 -28.03 -17.48 -27.52
CA GLU A 390 -28.72 -16.55 -26.63
C GLU A 390 -30.16 -17.07 -26.32
N GLY A 391 -30.55 -16.93 -25.04
CA GLY A 391 -31.85 -17.43 -24.58
C GLY A 391 -31.86 -18.86 -24.04
N GLN A 392 -30.79 -19.66 -24.25
CA GLN A 392 -30.66 -20.97 -23.63
C GLN A 392 -30.58 -20.87 -22.09
N LYS A 393 -31.04 -21.93 -21.42
CA LYS A 393 -31.03 -22.01 -19.96
C LYS A 393 -29.79 -22.75 -19.48
N VAL A 394 -28.87 -22.08 -18.80
CA VAL A 394 -27.67 -22.66 -18.18
C VAL A 394 -27.98 -23.03 -16.73
N ILE A 395 -27.64 -24.25 -16.34
CA ILE A 395 -27.89 -24.78 -15.00
C ILE A 395 -26.81 -24.21 -14.05
N ILE A 396 -27.24 -23.64 -12.95
CA ILE A 396 -26.37 -23.05 -11.92
C ILE A 396 -26.39 -23.85 -10.61
N ASN A 397 -27.47 -24.61 -10.37
CA ASN A 397 -27.65 -25.41 -9.16
C ASN A 397 -28.68 -26.51 -9.39
N GLN A 398 -28.73 -27.47 -8.48
CA GLN A 398 -29.71 -28.56 -8.41
C GLN A 398 -30.29 -28.65 -7.03
N GLU A 399 -31.61 -28.64 -6.93
CA GLU A 399 -32.37 -28.77 -5.68
C GLU A 399 -33.18 -30.06 -5.66
N THR A 400 -33.32 -30.70 -4.53
CA THR A 400 -34.24 -31.82 -4.34
C THR A 400 -35.67 -31.29 -4.34
N ALA A 401 -36.48 -31.71 -5.31
CA ALA A 401 -37.91 -31.41 -5.27
C ALA A 401 -38.56 -32.21 -4.12
N GLN A 402 -39.17 -31.48 -3.19
CA GLN A 402 -40.02 -32.04 -2.15
C GLN A 402 -41.29 -32.62 -2.72
#